data_62e5e367f79a03044b251af01df9590f
#
_entry.id   62e5e367f79a03044b251af01df9590f
#
_cell.length_a   1.000
_cell.length_b   1.000
_cell.length_c   1.000
_cell.angle_alpha   90.00
_cell.angle_beta   90.00
_cell.angle_gamma   90.00
#
_symmetry.space_group_name_H-M   'P 1'
#
loop_
_entity.id
_entity.type
_entity.pdbx_description
1 polymer ?
#
loop_
_entity_poly.entity_id
_entity_poly.type
_entity_poly.pdbx_seq_one_letter_code
_entity_poly.pdbx_strand_id
1 'polypeptide(L)'
;KNNPFVNFWDRSVMKGFKFTFKNKKISLLVSTVILAITLFSAKFLGTEFLPQLNEGSLWITAEMPMSSSLKESLKTADVLKKDIMSFSEVTGVLEQTGRSNDGTDPNGFGFVQFAVSLKPREEWKRKITYDELVEEIDKKLKNYQGITFNYSQPISDNVAEAVAGFKAENGIKIYGDNLHTLDRLAEEVLASIKDVDGVKEPGIIKNIGQPEISVVLDRNKMAAYGVL
;
A
#
# COMPACT_ATOMS: atom_id res chain seq x y z
N LYS A 1 48.55 15.17 29.00
CA LYS A 1 48.51 13.72 28.73
C LYS A 1 48.36 13.55 27.21
N ASN A 2 49.43 13.11 26.56
CA ASN A 2 49.41 12.86 25.12
C ASN A 2 48.64 11.59 24.81
N ASN A 3 47.43 11.72 24.30
CA ASN A 3 46.68 10.59 23.83
C ASN A 3 47.16 10.20 22.42
N PRO A 4 47.67 8.99 22.17
CA PRO A 4 48.24 8.57 20.90
C PRO A 4 47.19 8.61 19.76
N PHE A 5 45.94 8.41 20.07
CA PHE A 5 44.85 8.50 19.13
C PHE A 5 44.63 9.95 18.63
N VAL A 6 44.66 10.91 19.56
CA VAL A 6 44.53 12.34 19.23
C VAL A 6 45.71 12.79 18.35
N ASN A 7 46.95 12.38 18.71
CA ASN A 7 48.12 12.73 17.94
C ASN A 7 48.14 12.13 16.53
N PHE A 8 47.58 10.94 16.34
CA PHE A 8 47.42 10.34 15.02
C PHE A 8 46.48 11.16 14.14
N TRP A 9 45.32 11.51 14.66
CA TRP A 9 44.33 12.31 13.94
C TRP A 9 44.84 13.72 13.63
N ASP A 10 45.47 14.38 14.61
CA ASP A 10 46.03 15.73 14.42
C ASP A 10 47.08 15.76 13.31
N ARG A 11 48.02 14.78 13.29
CA ARG A 11 48.98 14.64 12.22
C ARG A 11 48.37 14.38 10.86
N SER A 12 47.34 13.54 10.79
CA SER A 12 46.67 13.19 9.54
C SER A 12 45.91 14.38 8.95
N VAL A 13 45.12 15.03 9.80
CA VAL A 13 44.38 16.25 9.42
C VAL A 13 45.33 17.37 8.98
N MET A 14 46.39 17.59 9.76
CA MET A 14 47.36 18.64 9.47
C MET A 14 48.14 18.38 8.15
N LYS A 15 48.46 17.10 7.84
CA LYS A 15 49.03 16.73 6.55
C LYS A 15 48.08 17.02 5.39
N GLY A 16 46.83 16.62 5.52
CA GLY A 16 45.76 16.90 4.54
C GLY A 16 45.59 18.40 4.32
N PHE A 17 45.50 19.17 5.40
CA PHE A 17 45.35 20.62 5.34
C PHE A 17 46.53 21.29 4.61
N LYS A 18 47.76 20.94 4.97
CA LYS A 18 48.98 21.48 4.29
C LYS A 18 49.02 21.12 2.81
N PHE A 19 48.63 19.90 2.43
CA PHE A 19 48.56 19.48 1.03
C PHE A 19 47.51 20.31 0.26
N THR A 20 46.29 20.44 0.81
CA THR A 20 45.21 21.22 0.21
C THR A 20 45.61 22.68 0.02
N PHE A 21 46.20 23.27 1.03
CA PHE A 21 46.63 24.66 1.00
C PHE A 21 47.78 24.93 0.01
N LYS A 22 48.71 23.98 -0.11
CA LYS A 22 49.84 24.05 -1.07
C LYS A 22 49.35 23.87 -2.51
N ASN A 23 48.36 22.98 -2.73
CA ASN A 23 47.92 22.61 -4.08
C ASN A 23 46.46 23.08 -4.34
N LYS A 24 46.20 24.37 -4.21
CA LYS A 24 44.87 24.98 -4.32
C LYS A 24 44.10 24.57 -5.59
N LYS A 25 44.79 24.55 -6.76
CA LYS A 25 44.15 24.18 -8.04
C LYS A 25 43.72 22.71 -8.06
N ILE A 26 44.54 21.80 -7.53
CA ILE A 26 44.19 20.37 -7.45
C ILE A 26 43.04 20.16 -6.48
N SER A 27 43.08 20.83 -5.33
CA SER A 27 42.01 20.74 -4.33
C SER A 27 40.69 21.25 -4.87
N LEU A 28 40.69 22.37 -5.60
CA LEU A 28 39.51 22.90 -6.25
C LEU A 28 38.96 21.91 -7.32
N LEU A 29 39.87 21.36 -8.16
CA LEU A 29 39.45 20.38 -9.17
C LEU A 29 38.84 19.14 -8.53
N VAL A 30 39.45 18.56 -7.49
CA VAL A 30 38.95 17.39 -6.79
C VAL A 30 37.57 17.68 -6.15
N SER A 31 37.42 18.83 -5.49
CA SER A 31 36.12 19.25 -4.90
C SER A 31 35.06 19.40 -5.97
N THR A 32 35.36 19.99 -7.10
CA THR A 32 34.44 20.16 -8.23
C THR A 32 34.02 18.80 -8.82
N VAL A 33 34.98 17.87 -8.97
CA VAL A 33 34.68 16.51 -9.46
C VAL A 33 33.79 15.76 -8.48
N ILE A 34 34.10 15.82 -7.18
CA ILE A 34 33.26 15.19 -6.14
C ILE A 34 31.85 15.78 -6.18
N LEU A 35 31.72 17.11 -6.25
CA LEU A 35 30.43 17.78 -6.35
C LEU A 35 29.66 17.34 -7.61
N ALA A 36 30.32 17.27 -8.75
CA ALA A 36 29.70 16.81 -10.00
C ALA A 36 29.23 15.35 -9.92
N ILE A 37 30.01 14.46 -9.32
CA ILE A 37 29.64 13.07 -9.09
C ILE A 37 28.43 13.00 -8.16
N THR A 38 28.42 13.78 -7.07
CA THR A 38 27.30 13.82 -6.11
C THR A 38 26.01 14.29 -6.78
N LEU A 39 26.07 15.38 -7.56
CA LEU A 39 24.92 15.89 -8.28
C LEU A 39 24.42 14.91 -9.36
N PHE A 40 25.34 14.23 -10.03
CA PHE A 40 24.97 13.18 -10.98
C PHE A 40 24.30 11.98 -10.30
N SER A 41 24.83 11.56 -9.16
CA SER A 41 24.28 10.46 -8.35
C SER A 41 22.89 10.78 -7.83
N ALA A 42 22.57 12.06 -7.60
CA ALA A 42 21.23 12.48 -7.15
C ALA A 42 20.12 12.12 -8.13
N LYS A 43 20.42 11.96 -9.43
CA LYS A 43 19.46 11.51 -10.45
C LYS A 43 19.02 10.04 -10.27
N PHE A 44 19.83 9.26 -9.59
CA PHE A 44 19.56 7.84 -9.34
C PHE A 44 18.91 7.59 -7.98
N LEU A 45 18.77 8.63 -7.14
CA LEU A 45 18.00 8.52 -5.91
C LEU A 45 16.53 8.61 -6.25
N GLY A 46 15.77 7.57 -5.91
CA GLY A 46 14.32 7.60 -5.91
C GLY A 46 13.82 8.66 -4.92
N THR A 47 12.72 9.30 -5.25
CA THR A 47 12.01 10.21 -4.32
C THR A 47 10.83 9.46 -3.76
N GLU A 48 10.91 9.02 -2.52
CA GLU A 48 9.78 8.51 -1.77
C GLU A 48 9.23 9.63 -0.88
N PHE A 49 7.91 9.77 -0.86
CA PHE A 49 7.25 10.79 -0.02
C PHE A 49 7.42 10.48 1.47
N LEU A 50 7.36 9.19 1.81
CA LEU A 50 7.62 8.68 3.15
C LEU A 50 8.45 7.40 3.04
N PRO A 51 9.49 7.24 3.89
CA PRO A 51 10.18 5.96 3.96
C PRO A 51 9.18 4.89 4.44
N GLN A 52 9.25 3.69 3.87
CA GLN A 52 8.44 2.57 4.31
C GLN A 52 8.72 2.28 5.79
N LEU A 53 7.75 2.60 6.63
CA LEU A 53 7.81 2.31 8.06
C LEU A 53 7.41 0.84 8.25
N ASN A 54 8.28 0.04 8.86
CA ASN A 54 7.87 -1.29 9.31
C ASN A 54 7.08 -1.14 10.61
N GLU A 55 5.77 -1.24 10.51
CA GLU A 55 4.84 -1.08 11.62
C GLU A 55 4.68 -2.35 12.47
N GLY A 56 5.36 -3.46 12.10
CA GLY A 56 5.19 -4.76 12.76
C GLY A 56 3.80 -5.36 12.57
N SER A 57 3.05 -4.86 11.60
CA SER A 57 1.70 -5.33 11.24
C SER A 57 1.54 -5.36 9.73
N LEU A 58 0.57 -6.14 9.26
CA LEU A 58 0.20 -6.23 7.84
C LEU A 58 -1.31 -5.97 7.74
N TRP A 59 -1.70 -5.19 6.74
CA TRP A 59 -3.08 -4.95 6.40
C TRP A 59 -3.39 -5.62 5.06
N ILE A 60 -4.32 -6.58 5.07
CA ILE A 60 -4.71 -7.31 3.87
C ILE A 60 -6.14 -6.92 3.53
N THR A 61 -6.36 -6.41 2.34
CA THR A 61 -7.69 -6.20 1.79
C THR A 61 -7.99 -7.28 0.77
N ALA A 62 -9.12 -7.97 0.92
CA ALA A 62 -9.62 -8.96 0.00
C ALA A 62 -10.93 -8.47 -0.61
N GLU A 63 -10.95 -8.30 -1.92
CA GLU A 63 -12.11 -7.86 -2.68
C GLU A 63 -12.69 -9.04 -3.45
N MET A 64 -13.87 -9.48 -3.03
CA MET A 64 -14.69 -10.48 -3.71
C MET A 64 -15.61 -9.80 -4.74
N PRO A 65 -16.21 -10.57 -5.66
CA PRO A 65 -17.19 -10.03 -6.60
C PRO A 65 -18.31 -9.23 -5.89
N MET A 66 -18.72 -8.11 -6.48
CA MET A 66 -19.73 -7.20 -5.92
C MET A 66 -21.08 -7.90 -5.66
N SER A 67 -21.35 -9.02 -6.34
CA SER A 67 -22.54 -9.85 -6.15
C SER A 67 -22.46 -10.78 -4.94
N SER A 68 -21.33 -10.81 -4.22
CA SER A 68 -21.17 -11.66 -3.05
C SER A 68 -22.13 -11.28 -1.93
N SER A 69 -22.80 -12.26 -1.36
CA SER A 69 -23.66 -12.03 -0.18
C SER A 69 -22.79 -11.91 1.08
N LEU A 70 -23.27 -11.17 2.07
CA LEU A 70 -22.57 -11.05 3.37
C LEU A 70 -22.25 -12.43 3.98
N LYS A 71 -23.19 -13.39 3.87
CA LYS A 71 -22.99 -14.74 4.39
C LYS A 71 -21.83 -15.48 3.72
N GLU A 72 -21.70 -15.36 2.40
CA GLU A 72 -20.59 -15.98 1.68
C GLU A 72 -19.28 -15.27 1.97
N SER A 73 -19.31 -13.95 2.08
CA SER A 73 -18.15 -13.16 2.44
C SER A 73 -17.59 -13.52 3.83
N LEU A 74 -18.47 -13.64 4.83
CA LEU A 74 -18.09 -14.08 6.18
C LEU A 74 -17.45 -15.47 6.16
N LYS A 75 -18.08 -16.43 5.44
CA LYS A 75 -17.56 -17.79 5.33
C LYS A 75 -16.17 -17.83 4.66
N THR A 76 -16.01 -17.05 3.60
CA THR A 76 -14.73 -16.95 2.91
C THR A 76 -13.68 -16.25 3.78
N ALA A 77 -14.05 -15.17 4.47
CA ALA A 77 -13.18 -14.46 5.40
C ALA A 77 -12.65 -15.38 6.51
N ASP A 78 -13.50 -16.23 7.10
CA ASP A 78 -13.11 -17.23 8.10
C ASP A 78 -12.04 -18.21 7.56
N VAL A 79 -12.13 -18.62 6.29
CA VAL A 79 -11.17 -19.53 5.66
C VAL A 79 -9.85 -18.80 5.42
N LEU A 80 -9.90 -17.60 4.83
CA LEU A 80 -8.72 -16.77 4.58
C LEU A 80 -7.98 -16.45 5.88
N LYS A 81 -8.71 -16.09 6.94
CA LYS A 81 -8.16 -15.85 8.28
C LYS A 81 -7.38 -17.05 8.82
N LYS A 82 -7.92 -18.26 8.68
CA LYS A 82 -7.23 -19.50 9.11
C LYS A 82 -5.93 -19.70 8.33
N ASP A 83 -5.94 -19.42 7.05
CA ASP A 83 -4.75 -19.52 6.21
C ASP A 83 -3.69 -18.50 6.60
N ILE A 84 -4.08 -17.25 6.87
CA ILE A 84 -3.18 -16.20 7.36
C ILE A 84 -2.62 -16.57 8.74
N MET A 85 -3.47 -17.06 9.65
CA MET A 85 -3.05 -17.51 10.99
C MET A 85 -2.11 -18.71 10.98
N SER A 86 -2.00 -19.44 9.88
CA SER A 86 -1.10 -20.61 9.79
C SER A 86 0.38 -20.24 9.68
N PHE A 87 0.71 -18.98 9.40
CA PHE A 87 2.09 -18.51 9.34
C PHE A 87 2.65 -18.30 10.75
N SER A 88 3.85 -18.81 11.01
CA SER A 88 4.47 -18.79 12.34
C SER A 88 4.80 -17.39 12.86
N GLU A 89 4.92 -16.42 11.98
CA GLU A 89 5.19 -15.01 12.23
C GLU A 89 3.94 -14.24 12.67
N VAL A 90 2.74 -14.77 12.39
CA VAL A 90 1.46 -14.14 12.74
C VAL A 90 1.08 -14.47 14.18
N THR A 91 0.71 -13.44 14.95
CA THR A 91 0.23 -13.58 16.34
C THR A 91 -1.28 -13.51 16.46
N GLY A 92 -1.93 -12.77 15.56
CA GLY A 92 -3.37 -12.58 15.59
C GLY A 92 -3.88 -11.95 14.30
N VAL A 93 -5.14 -12.21 13.99
CA VAL A 93 -5.84 -11.64 12.84
C VAL A 93 -7.21 -11.17 13.27
N LEU A 94 -7.46 -9.87 13.14
CA LEU A 94 -8.80 -9.29 13.21
C LEU A 94 -9.35 -9.17 11.80
N GLU A 95 -10.62 -9.50 11.60
CA GLU A 95 -11.27 -9.35 10.32
C GLU A 95 -12.44 -8.38 10.42
N GLN A 96 -12.65 -7.62 9.36
CA GLN A 96 -13.83 -6.80 9.13
C GLN A 96 -14.41 -7.20 7.77
N THR A 97 -15.67 -7.59 7.73
CA THR A 97 -16.35 -8.01 6.50
C THR A 97 -17.52 -7.09 6.20
N GLY A 98 -17.55 -6.56 4.98
CA GLY A 98 -18.57 -5.63 4.52
C GLY A 98 -18.37 -4.23 5.06
N ARG A 99 -19.46 -3.49 5.19
CA ARG A 99 -19.49 -2.08 5.58
C ARG A 99 -20.29 -1.84 6.85
N SER A 100 -20.08 -0.69 7.48
CA SER A 100 -20.93 -0.22 8.57
C SER A 100 -22.35 0.08 8.09
N ASN A 101 -23.34 -0.04 9.00
CA ASN A 101 -24.75 0.21 8.67
C ASN A 101 -25.12 1.70 8.64
N ASP A 102 -24.20 2.60 8.94
CA ASP A 102 -24.41 4.05 8.97
C ASP A 102 -24.35 4.73 7.60
N GLY A 103 -23.98 3.97 6.55
CA GLY A 103 -23.92 4.47 5.17
C GLY A 103 -22.69 5.35 4.86
N THR A 104 -21.75 5.46 5.78
CA THR A 104 -20.52 6.27 5.58
C THR A 104 -19.48 5.56 4.73
N ASP A 105 -19.51 4.23 4.70
CA ASP A 105 -18.57 3.40 3.92
C ASP A 105 -19.21 2.97 2.59
N PRO A 106 -18.64 3.32 1.43
CA PRO A 106 -19.15 2.94 0.12
C PRO A 106 -18.94 1.47 -0.24
N ASN A 107 -18.15 0.72 0.54
CA ASN A 107 -17.79 -0.65 0.24
C ASN A 107 -19.00 -1.59 0.26
N GLY A 108 -18.95 -2.64 -0.56
CA GLY A 108 -19.96 -3.70 -0.61
C GLY A 108 -19.71 -4.83 0.39
N PHE A 109 -20.61 -5.81 0.41
CA PHE A 109 -20.47 -6.99 1.26
C PHE A 109 -19.29 -7.89 0.89
N GLY A 110 -18.79 -7.78 -0.34
CA GLY A 110 -17.60 -8.51 -0.82
C GLY A 110 -16.26 -7.93 -0.35
N PHE A 111 -16.26 -6.80 0.35
CA PHE A 111 -15.06 -6.16 0.84
C PHE A 111 -14.68 -6.69 2.23
N VAL A 112 -13.51 -7.29 2.33
CA VAL A 112 -13.00 -7.87 3.58
C VAL A 112 -11.62 -7.33 3.89
N GLN A 113 -11.41 -6.92 5.12
CA GLN A 113 -10.13 -6.43 5.60
C GLN A 113 -9.62 -7.27 6.76
N PHE A 114 -8.32 -7.54 6.76
CA PHE A 114 -7.62 -8.26 7.82
C PHE A 114 -6.52 -7.38 8.41
N ALA A 115 -6.64 -7.07 9.69
CA ALA A 115 -5.54 -6.51 10.47
C ALA A 115 -4.73 -7.67 11.05
N VAL A 116 -3.53 -7.87 10.53
CA VAL A 116 -2.64 -8.98 10.89
C VAL A 116 -1.54 -8.46 11.79
N SER A 117 -1.51 -8.95 13.02
CA SER A 117 -0.44 -8.66 13.98
C SER A 117 0.70 -9.65 13.79
N LEU A 118 1.92 -9.14 13.64
CA LEU A 118 3.12 -9.93 13.48
C LEU A 118 3.92 -9.99 14.79
N LYS A 119 4.72 -11.04 14.95
CA LYS A 119 5.73 -11.13 16.01
C LYS A 119 6.83 -10.07 15.80
N PRO A 120 7.48 -9.60 16.86
CA PRO A 120 8.71 -8.85 16.72
C PRO A 120 9.71 -9.60 15.84
N ARG A 121 10.45 -8.87 15.02
CA ARG A 121 11.36 -9.43 14.02
C ARG A 121 12.39 -10.40 14.62
N GLU A 122 12.80 -10.11 15.83
CA GLU A 122 13.79 -10.89 16.59
C GLU A 122 13.27 -12.28 16.99
N GLU A 123 11.94 -12.45 17.05
CA GLU A 123 11.27 -13.70 17.40
C GLU A 123 10.95 -14.58 16.17
N TRP A 124 11.23 -14.10 14.96
CA TRP A 124 10.99 -14.90 13.77
C TRP A 124 11.97 -16.06 13.69
N LYS A 125 11.44 -17.25 13.63
CA LYS A 125 12.25 -18.47 13.52
C LYS A 125 12.95 -18.62 12.18
N ARG A 126 12.35 -18.02 11.13
CA ARG A 126 12.84 -18.02 9.77
C ARG A 126 13.57 -16.72 9.46
N LYS A 127 14.67 -16.80 8.69
CA LYS A 127 15.43 -15.62 8.25
C LYS A 127 14.86 -15.08 6.93
N ILE A 128 13.60 -14.72 6.92
CA ILE A 128 12.91 -14.11 5.77
C ILE A 128 12.66 -12.61 6.01
N THR A 129 12.57 -11.82 4.97
CA THR A 129 12.21 -10.41 5.06
C THR A 129 10.69 -10.23 5.25
N TYR A 130 10.25 -9.01 5.53
CA TYR A 130 8.81 -8.68 5.57
C TYR A 130 8.17 -8.94 4.20
N ASP A 131 8.84 -8.48 3.14
CA ASP A 131 8.34 -8.63 1.76
C ASP A 131 8.24 -10.10 1.35
N GLU A 132 9.22 -10.92 1.73
CA GLU A 132 9.16 -12.38 1.49
C GLU A 132 7.99 -13.04 2.24
N LEU A 133 7.67 -12.58 3.46
CA LEU A 133 6.48 -13.06 4.18
C LEU A 133 5.20 -12.66 3.45
N VAL A 134 5.10 -11.41 2.98
CA VAL A 134 3.96 -10.92 2.20
C VAL A 134 3.80 -11.72 0.92
N GLU A 135 4.90 -12.00 0.20
CA GLU A 135 4.88 -12.83 -1.01
C GLU A 135 4.41 -14.27 -0.75
N GLU A 136 4.83 -14.87 0.37
CA GLU A 136 4.38 -16.21 0.77
C GLU A 136 2.88 -16.24 1.10
N ILE A 137 2.39 -15.21 1.80
CA ILE A 137 0.97 -15.05 2.11
C ILE A 137 0.18 -14.87 0.81
N ASP A 138 0.61 -13.96 -0.06
CA ASP A 138 -0.01 -13.70 -1.36
C ASP A 138 -0.09 -14.97 -2.22
N LYS A 139 1.01 -15.71 -2.31
CA LYS A 139 1.07 -16.97 -3.04
C LYS A 139 0.08 -18.00 -2.51
N LYS A 140 -0.15 -18.02 -1.19
CA LYS A 140 -1.14 -18.90 -0.59
C LYS A 140 -2.56 -18.43 -0.87
N LEU A 141 -2.83 -17.13 -0.74
CA LEU A 141 -4.16 -16.54 -0.92
C LEU A 141 -4.58 -16.48 -2.40
N LYS A 142 -3.67 -16.38 -3.35
CA LYS A 142 -3.96 -16.47 -4.80
C LYS A 142 -4.59 -17.79 -5.27
N ASN A 143 -4.57 -18.82 -4.44
CA ASN A 143 -5.31 -20.05 -4.73
C ASN A 143 -6.84 -19.86 -4.70
N TYR A 144 -7.32 -18.79 -4.09
CA TYR A 144 -8.74 -18.42 -4.05
C TYR A 144 -9.11 -17.60 -5.27
N GLN A 145 -9.75 -18.24 -6.25
CA GLN A 145 -10.12 -17.62 -7.52
C GLN A 145 -11.24 -16.58 -7.33
N GLY A 146 -11.17 -15.49 -8.10
CA GLY A 146 -12.18 -14.43 -8.09
C GLY A 146 -12.08 -13.46 -6.91
N ILE A 147 -11.00 -13.53 -6.13
CA ILE A 147 -10.69 -12.60 -5.06
C ILE A 147 -9.43 -11.83 -5.43
N THR A 148 -9.48 -10.51 -5.35
CA THR A 148 -8.32 -9.65 -5.50
C THR A 148 -7.77 -9.30 -4.11
N PHE A 149 -6.46 -9.43 -3.94
CA PHE A 149 -5.79 -9.11 -2.68
C PHE A 149 -4.90 -7.88 -2.85
N ASN A 150 -4.92 -7.02 -1.84
CA ASN A 150 -3.99 -5.90 -1.69
C ASN A 150 -3.33 -5.99 -0.32
N TYR A 151 -2.04 -5.68 -0.26
CA TYR A 151 -1.19 -5.77 0.93
C TYR A 151 -0.60 -4.41 1.26
N SER A 152 -0.82 -3.95 2.48
CA SER A 152 -0.39 -2.65 2.95
C SER A 152 -0.07 -2.65 4.45
N GLN A 153 0.13 -1.48 5.01
CA GLN A 153 0.28 -1.29 6.45
C GLN A 153 -0.67 -0.19 6.94
N PRO A 154 -1.21 -0.27 8.16
CA PRO A 154 -2.26 0.62 8.65
C PRO A 154 -1.91 2.12 8.58
N ILE A 155 -0.70 2.51 8.99
CA ILE A 155 -0.29 3.93 8.97
C ILE A 155 -0.03 4.37 7.53
N SER A 156 0.62 3.52 6.73
CA SER A 156 0.87 3.79 5.32
C SER A 156 -0.43 4.04 4.54
N ASP A 157 -1.44 3.20 4.75
CA ASP A 157 -2.77 3.36 4.15
C ASP A 157 -3.45 4.66 4.57
N ASN A 158 -3.45 4.97 5.88
CA ASN A 158 -4.05 6.19 6.39
C ASN A 158 -3.38 7.44 5.83
N VAL A 159 -2.05 7.43 5.70
CA VAL A 159 -1.29 8.55 5.12
C VAL A 159 -1.59 8.68 3.63
N ALA A 160 -1.57 7.59 2.87
CA ALA A 160 -1.88 7.59 1.45
C ALA A 160 -3.31 8.11 1.19
N GLU A 161 -4.29 7.65 1.97
CA GLU A 161 -5.67 8.10 1.89
C GLU A 161 -5.83 9.58 2.25
N ALA A 162 -5.14 10.07 3.29
CA ALA A 162 -5.18 11.48 3.69
C ALA A 162 -4.56 12.41 2.63
N VAL A 163 -3.52 11.97 1.94
CA VAL A 163 -2.79 12.78 0.95
C VAL A 163 -3.43 12.69 -0.43
N ALA A 164 -3.74 11.49 -0.91
CA ALA A 164 -4.22 11.24 -2.27
C ALA A 164 -5.73 11.01 -2.37
N GLY A 165 -6.40 10.69 -1.25
CA GLY A 165 -7.81 10.33 -1.18
C GLY A 165 -8.10 8.90 -1.64
N PHE A 166 -7.07 8.04 -1.71
CA PHE A 166 -7.19 6.59 -2.00
C PHE A 166 -5.94 5.86 -1.49
N LYS A 167 -6.08 4.55 -1.26
CA LYS A 167 -5.04 3.69 -0.70
C LYS A 167 -4.14 3.12 -1.79
N ALA A 168 -3.34 3.96 -2.44
CA ALA A 168 -2.33 3.55 -3.40
C ALA A 168 -1.26 4.64 -3.54
N GLU A 169 -0.03 4.26 -3.93
CA GLU A 169 1.06 5.22 -4.16
C GLU A 169 0.78 6.14 -5.35
N ASN A 170 0.15 5.60 -6.39
CA ASN A 170 -0.21 6.33 -7.60
C ASN A 170 -1.65 6.05 -7.99
N GLY A 171 -2.35 7.04 -8.52
CA GLY A 171 -3.71 6.87 -8.98
C GLY A 171 -4.05 7.74 -10.18
N ILE A 172 -4.81 7.15 -11.10
CA ILE A 172 -5.36 7.84 -12.26
C ILE A 172 -6.84 8.09 -12.01
N LYS A 173 -7.24 9.35 -11.92
CA LYS A 173 -8.64 9.74 -11.71
C LYS A 173 -9.27 10.11 -13.05
N ILE A 174 -10.37 9.44 -13.41
CA ILE A 174 -11.15 9.69 -14.62
C ILE A 174 -12.46 10.35 -14.19
N TYR A 175 -12.80 11.46 -14.79
CA TYR A 175 -13.99 12.24 -14.46
C TYR A 175 -15.00 12.23 -15.62
N GLY A 176 -16.28 12.18 -15.31
CA GLY A 176 -17.39 12.24 -16.28
C GLY A 176 -18.74 11.98 -15.64
N ASP A 177 -19.80 12.22 -16.37
CA ASP A 177 -21.18 12.15 -15.87
C ASP A 177 -21.81 10.77 -16.05
N ASN A 178 -21.21 9.88 -16.87
CA ASN A 178 -21.77 8.58 -17.18
C ASN A 178 -20.88 7.45 -16.62
N LEU A 179 -21.38 6.74 -15.61
CA LEU A 179 -20.65 5.68 -14.92
C LEU A 179 -20.22 4.53 -15.83
N HIS A 180 -21.06 4.13 -16.81
CA HIS A 180 -20.70 3.05 -17.74
C HIS A 180 -19.56 3.47 -18.69
N THR A 181 -19.54 4.74 -19.08
CA THR A 181 -18.43 5.29 -19.87
C THR A 181 -17.16 5.35 -19.06
N LEU A 182 -17.25 5.76 -17.78
CA LEU A 182 -16.11 5.80 -16.88
C LEU A 182 -15.52 4.40 -16.63
N ASP A 183 -16.37 3.39 -16.41
CA ASP A 183 -15.94 2.00 -16.22
C ASP A 183 -15.20 1.47 -17.44
N ARG A 184 -15.75 1.67 -18.65
CA ARG A 184 -15.09 1.30 -19.92
C ARG A 184 -13.72 1.98 -20.07
N LEU A 185 -13.66 3.29 -19.82
CA LEU A 185 -12.40 4.03 -19.90
C LEU A 185 -11.37 3.56 -18.84
N ALA A 186 -11.82 3.21 -17.64
CA ALA A 186 -10.95 2.67 -16.61
C ALA A 186 -10.36 1.31 -17.05
N GLU A 187 -11.15 0.43 -17.66
CA GLU A 187 -10.66 -0.84 -18.22
C GLU A 187 -9.66 -0.62 -19.37
N GLU A 188 -9.89 0.35 -20.23
CA GLU A 188 -8.95 0.71 -21.32
C GLU A 188 -7.62 1.23 -20.75
N VAL A 189 -7.68 2.08 -19.73
CA VAL A 189 -6.49 2.58 -19.04
C VAL A 189 -5.75 1.43 -18.35
N LEU A 190 -6.46 0.57 -17.60
CA LEU A 190 -5.87 -0.60 -16.95
C LEU A 190 -5.14 -1.50 -17.97
N ALA A 191 -5.79 -1.79 -19.09
CA ALA A 191 -5.19 -2.59 -20.16
C ALA A 191 -3.91 -1.94 -20.74
N SER A 192 -3.84 -0.62 -20.75
CA SER A 192 -2.68 0.12 -21.26
C SER A 192 -1.51 0.18 -20.30
N ILE A 193 -1.77 0.15 -18.97
CA ILE A 193 -0.72 0.32 -17.97
C ILE A 193 -0.21 -0.98 -17.36
N LYS A 194 -0.96 -2.09 -17.46
CA LYS A 194 -0.64 -3.36 -16.78
C LYS A 194 0.73 -3.94 -17.15
N ASP A 195 1.22 -3.66 -18.36
CA ASP A 195 2.47 -4.19 -18.89
C ASP A 195 3.61 -3.12 -18.87
N VAL A 196 3.39 -1.99 -18.17
CA VAL A 196 4.41 -0.92 -18.04
C VAL A 196 5.37 -1.25 -16.91
N ASP A 197 6.66 -1.22 -17.20
CA ASP A 197 7.70 -1.46 -16.21
C ASP A 197 7.58 -0.51 -15.01
N GLY A 198 7.59 -1.07 -13.80
CA GLY A 198 7.46 -0.32 -12.56
C GLY A 198 6.01 -0.21 -12.03
N VAL A 199 5.00 -0.60 -12.81
CA VAL A 199 3.62 -0.71 -12.32
C VAL A 199 3.43 -2.06 -11.64
N LYS A 200 3.08 -2.03 -10.35
CA LYS A 200 2.76 -3.22 -9.57
C LYS A 200 1.29 -3.19 -9.17
N GLU A 201 0.62 -4.32 -9.30
CA GLU A 201 -0.76 -4.54 -8.84
C GLU A 201 -1.76 -3.46 -9.29
N PRO A 202 -1.82 -3.14 -10.61
CA PRO A 202 -2.78 -2.17 -11.10
C PRO A 202 -4.20 -2.70 -10.94
N GLY A 203 -5.10 -1.88 -10.39
CA GLY A 203 -6.49 -2.23 -10.14
C GLY A 203 -7.44 -1.05 -10.41
N ILE A 204 -8.72 -1.35 -10.56
CA ILE A 204 -9.78 -0.35 -10.72
C ILE A 204 -10.62 -0.34 -9.45
N ILE A 205 -10.83 0.83 -8.86
CA ILE A 205 -11.81 1.01 -7.80
C ILE A 205 -13.19 1.09 -8.46
N LYS A 206 -13.95 0.00 -8.43
CA LYS A 206 -15.28 -0.10 -9.05
C LYS A 206 -16.39 0.27 -8.08
N ASN A 207 -17.25 1.19 -8.52
CA ASN A 207 -18.47 1.57 -7.80
C ASN A 207 -19.75 1.15 -8.58
N ILE A 208 -19.61 0.29 -9.59
CA ILE A 208 -20.71 -0.17 -10.46
C ILE A 208 -20.98 -1.64 -10.20
N GLY A 209 -22.26 -2.03 -10.26
CA GLY A 209 -22.66 -3.44 -10.21
C GLY A 209 -23.13 -3.93 -8.85
N GLN A 210 -23.28 -3.04 -7.86
CA GLN A 210 -24.00 -3.39 -6.63
C GLN A 210 -25.50 -3.51 -6.92
N PRO A 211 -26.16 -4.64 -6.60
CA PRO A 211 -27.59 -4.73 -6.69
C PRO A 211 -28.25 -3.81 -5.65
N GLU A 212 -29.14 -2.94 -6.12
CA GLU A 212 -29.91 -2.03 -5.29
C GLU A 212 -31.39 -2.38 -5.37
N ILE A 213 -32.06 -2.38 -4.22
CA ILE A 213 -33.52 -2.47 -4.15
C ILE A 213 -34.05 -1.07 -3.92
N SER A 214 -34.66 -0.49 -4.97
CA SER A 214 -35.34 0.80 -4.86
C SER A 214 -36.84 0.60 -4.65
N VAL A 215 -37.35 1.17 -3.57
CA VAL A 215 -38.78 1.16 -3.25
C VAL A 215 -39.37 2.52 -3.62
N VAL A 216 -40.13 2.55 -4.71
CA VAL A 216 -40.82 3.76 -5.17
C VAL A 216 -42.25 3.72 -4.64
N LEU A 217 -42.59 4.68 -3.78
CA LEU A 217 -43.93 4.80 -3.18
C LEU A 217 -44.90 5.46 -4.16
N ASP A 218 -45.96 4.72 -4.51
CA ASP A 218 -47.13 5.28 -5.27
C ASP A 218 -48.06 6.00 -4.29
N ARG A 219 -47.91 7.31 -4.20
CA ARG A 219 -48.68 8.15 -3.26
C ARG A 219 -50.16 8.10 -3.50
N ASN A 220 -50.62 7.89 -4.73
CA ASN A 220 -52.05 7.79 -5.04
C ASN A 220 -52.63 6.49 -4.49
N LYS A 221 -51.91 5.37 -4.65
CA LYS A 221 -52.33 4.09 -4.06
C LYS A 221 -52.26 4.13 -2.54
N MET A 222 -51.21 4.73 -1.98
CA MET A 222 -51.08 4.90 -0.53
C MET A 222 -52.31 5.64 0.04
N ALA A 223 -52.72 6.75 -0.56
CA ALA A 223 -53.89 7.49 -0.15
C ALA A 223 -55.20 6.64 -0.27
N ALA A 224 -55.32 5.85 -1.34
CA ALA A 224 -56.47 4.95 -1.52
C ALA A 224 -56.55 3.85 -0.44
N TYR A 225 -55.42 3.40 0.08
CA TYR A 225 -55.35 2.41 1.17
C TYR A 225 -55.20 3.02 2.56
N GLY A 226 -55.28 4.34 2.69
CA GLY A 226 -55.19 5.03 3.98
C GLY A 226 -53.79 4.93 4.64
N VAL A 227 -52.75 4.70 3.86
CA VAL A 227 -51.36 4.66 4.31
C VAL A 227 -50.74 6.04 4.10
N LEU A 228 -50.21 6.64 5.18
CA LEU A 228 -49.55 7.96 5.18
C LEU A 228 -48.03 7.83 5.02
#